data_99e64185097689740c7cef6a000890bf
#
_entry.id   99e64185097689740c7cef6a000890bf
#
_cell.length_a   1.000
_cell.length_b   1.000
_cell.length_c   1.000
_cell.angle_alpha   90.00
_cell.angle_beta   90.00
_cell.angle_gamma   90.00
#
_symmetry.space_group_name_H-M   'P 1'
#
loop_
_entity.id
_entity.type
_entity.pdbx_description
1 polymer ?
#
loop_
_entity_poly.entity_id
_entity_poly.type
_entity_poly.pdbx_seq_one_letter_code
_entity_poly.pdbx_strand_id
1 'polypeptide(L)'
;ISHVKKFKNEFSNMIFLELIHKYKEIYYLDNIDFYIKSKDIAIISIPFFNRFLMNNTLKKIIKNANEFEINEINIITISNNEKISDPKLKINIIPFYEWAIS
;
A
#
# COMPACT_ATOMS: atom_id res chain seq x y z
N ILE A 1 4.27 -21.38 -5.11
CA ILE A 1 4.93 -20.08 -5.34
C ILE A 1 4.22 -19.30 -6.45
N SER A 2 3.95 -19.96 -7.59
CA SER A 2 3.26 -19.32 -8.72
C SER A 2 1.84 -18.85 -8.36
N HIS A 3 1.13 -19.61 -7.52
CA HIS A 3 -0.21 -19.23 -7.09
C HIS A 3 -0.24 -18.00 -6.20
N VAL A 4 0.72 -17.88 -5.29
CA VAL A 4 0.84 -16.71 -4.41
C VAL A 4 1.16 -15.45 -5.22
N LYS A 5 2.09 -15.55 -6.17
CA LYS A 5 2.45 -14.44 -7.04
C LYS A 5 1.26 -14.01 -7.92
N LYS A 6 0.56 -14.98 -8.48
CA LYS A 6 -0.62 -14.71 -9.31
C LYS A 6 -1.71 -13.99 -8.49
N PHE A 7 -1.96 -14.46 -7.28
CA PHE A 7 -2.96 -13.85 -6.40
C PHE A 7 -2.57 -12.42 -6.05
N LYS A 8 -1.31 -12.18 -5.73
CA LYS A 8 -0.84 -10.82 -5.46
C LYS A 8 -1.05 -9.90 -6.66
N ASN A 9 -0.76 -10.38 -7.86
CA ASN A 9 -0.94 -9.60 -9.08
C ASN A 9 -2.41 -9.26 -9.33
N GLU A 10 -3.31 -10.23 -9.13
CA GLU A 10 -4.74 -10.02 -9.26
C GLU A 10 -5.27 -9.02 -8.22
N PHE A 11 -4.79 -9.12 -6.99
CA PHE A 11 -5.15 -8.21 -5.91
C PHE A 11 -4.67 -6.79 -6.20
N SER A 12 -3.43 -6.65 -6.64
CA SER A 12 -2.86 -5.37 -7.05
C SER A 12 -3.65 -4.73 -8.18
N ASN A 13 -4.10 -5.55 -9.14
CA ASN A 13 -4.90 -5.09 -10.25
C ASN A 13 -6.28 -4.59 -9.80
N MET A 14 -6.89 -5.25 -8.84
CA MET A 14 -8.14 -4.77 -8.23
C MET A 14 -7.98 -3.39 -7.61
N ILE A 15 -6.87 -3.19 -6.91
CA ILE A 15 -6.54 -1.89 -6.31
C ILE A 15 -6.35 -0.83 -7.40
N PHE A 16 -5.62 -1.16 -8.45
CA PHE A 16 -5.42 -0.26 -9.58
C PHE A 16 -6.74 0.17 -10.21
N LEU A 17 -7.65 -0.77 -10.43
CA LEU A 17 -8.97 -0.45 -11.01
C LEU A 17 -9.77 0.52 -10.13
N GLU A 18 -9.70 0.36 -8.80
CA GLU A 18 -10.31 1.32 -7.88
C GLU A 18 -9.63 2.70 -7.97
N LEU A 19 -8.31 2.72 -8.07
CA LEU A 19 -7.57 3.98 -8.13
C LEU A 19 -7.88 4.78 -9.40
N ILE A 20 -7.99 4.14 -10.56
CA ILE A 20 -8.28 4.86 -11.81
C ILE A 20 -9.69 5.46 -11.83
N HIS A 21 -10.60 4.94 -11.01
CA HIS A 21 -11.92 5.55 -10.84
C HIS A 21 -11.87 6.78 -9.93
N LYS A 22 -10.94 6.80 -8.98
CA LYS A 22 -10.84 7.85 -7.97
C LYS A 22 -9.91 8.99 -8.34
N TYR A 23 -8.85 8.71 -9.06
CA TYR A 23 -7.77 9.66 -9.31
C TYR A 23 -7.36 9.69 -10.78
N LYS A 24 -7.03 10.88 -11.27
CA LYS A 24 -6.60 11.08 -12.66
C LYS A 24 -5.15 10.69 -12.88
N GLU A 25 -4.30 10.93 -11.89
CA GLU A 25 -2.87 10.68 -12.00
C GLU A 25 -2.41 9.69 -10.95
N ILE A 26 -1.86 8.58 -11.42
CA ILE A 26 -1.32 7.51 -10.59
C ILE A 26 0.09 7.24 -11.09
N TYR A 27 1.05 7.27 -10.19
CA TYR A 27 2.45 7.01 -10.50
C TYR A 27 2.91 5.69 -9.89
N TYR A 28 3.93 5.10 -10.50
CA TYR A 28 4.60 3.91 -9.98
C TYR A 28 5.97 4.33 -9.48
N LEU A 29 6.33 3.92 -8.26
CA LEU A 29 7.63 4.18 -7.68
C LEU A 29 8.27 2.88 -7.23
N ASP A 30 9.61 2.86 -7.16
CA ASP A 30 10.34 1.68 -6.70
C ASP A 30 9.90 1.29 -5.28
N ASN A 31 9.56 0.01 -5.10
CA ASN A 31 9.10 -0.57 -3.83
C ASN A 31 7.79 0.03 -3.29
N ILE A 32 7.10 0.82 -4.11
CA ILE A 32 5.79 1.39 -3.81
C ILE A 32 4.91 1.08 -5.02
N ASP A 33 3.82 0.34 -4.81
CA ASP A 33 2.99 -0.08 -5.93
C ASP A 33 2.35 1.10 -6.65
N PHE A 34 1.74 2.02 -5.91
CA PHE A 34 1.09 3.19 -6.51
C PHE A 34 1.33 4.43 -5.66
N TYR A 35 1.51 5.56 -6.32
CA TYR A 35 1.64 6.84 -5.65
C TYR A 35 0.60 7.82 -6.20
N ILE A 36 -0.18 8.42 -5.30
CA ILE A 36 -1.20 9.42 -5.63
C ILE A 36 -0.65 10.78 -5.26
N LYS A 37 -0.10 11.47 -6.24
CA LYS A 37 0.59 12.75 -6.03
C LYS A 37 -0.33 13.82 -5.45
N SER A 38 -1.57 13.89 -5.92
CA SER A 38 -2.53 14.90 -5.48
C SER A 38 -2.87 14.79 -3.99
N LYS A 39 -2.70 13.61 -3.40
CA LYS A 39 -2.96 13.35 -1.98
C LYS A 39 -1.70 13.08 -1.18
N ASP A 40 -0.57 12.93 -1.86
CA ASP A 40 0.71 12.55 -1.26
C ASP A 40 0.62 11.25 -0.46
N ILE A 41 -0.01 10.24 -1.06
CA ILE A 41 -0.25 8.94 -0.45
C ILE A 41 0.37 7.85 -1.29
N ALA A 42 1.13 6.95 -0.64
CA ALA A 42 1.60 5.71 -1.25
C ALA A 42 0.60 4.60 -0.96
N ILE A 43 0.27 3.83 -1.98
CA ILE A 43 -0.61 2.67 -1.85
C ILE A 43 0.22 1.43 -2.14
N ILE A 44 0.21 0.48 -1.22
CA ILE A 44 0.99 -0.74 -1.32
C ILE A 44 0.08 -1.94 -1.13
N SER A 45 0.18 -2.89 -2.04
CA SER A 45 -0.63 -4.10 -2.04
C SER A 45 0.09 -5.24 -1.35
N ILE A 46 -0.35 -5.63 -0.16
CA ILE A 46 0.17 -6.79 0.55
C ILE A 46 -1.04 -7.57 1.10
N PRO A 47 -1.60 -8.50 0.31
CA PRO A 47 -2.87 -9.16 0.68
C PRO A 47 -2.83 -9.86 2.03
N PHE A 48 -1.71 -10.50 2.37
CA PHE A 48 -1.56 -11.25 3.62
C PHE A 48 -0.51 -10.63 4.52
N PHE A 49 -0.62 -9.32 4.73
CA PHE A 49 0.34 -8.61 5.56
C PHE A 49 0.41 -9.19 6.97
N ASN A 50 1.64 -9.45 7.44
CA ASN A 50 1.89 -9.89 8.81
C ASN A 50 3.06 -9.06 9.35
N ARG A 51 2.79 -8.22 10.33
CA ARG A 51 3.76 -7.29 10.89
C ARG A 51 5.02 -7.98 11.41
N PHE A 52 4.86 -9.13 12.06
CA PHE A 52 6.00 -9.85 12.64
C PHE A 52 6.90 -10.47 11.57
N LEU A 53 6.29 -11.09 10.55
CA LEU A 53 7.02 -11.74 9.48
C LEU A 53 7.57 -10.74 8.45
N MET A 54 6.92 -9.59 8.32
CA MET A 54 7.24 -8.60 7.28
C MET A 54 7.87 -7.33 7.82
N ASN A 55 8.51 -7.42 8.98
CA ASN A 55 9.14 -6.25 9.60
C ASN A 55 10.22 -5.63 8.70
N ASN A 56 11.01 -6.45 8.01
CA ASN A 56 12.04 -5.96 7.09
C ASN A 56 11.42 -5.31 5.86
N THR A 57 10.34 -5.86 5.34
CA THR A 57 9.59 -5.29 4.23
C THR A 57 9.04 -3.92 4.63
N LEU A 58 8.45 -3.83 5.81
CA LEU A 58 7.92 -2.57 6.32
C LEU A 58 9.01 -1.50 6.46
N LYS A 59 10.20 -1.89 6.96
CA LYS A 59 11.33 -0.96 7.07
C LYS A 59 11.76 -0.41 5.72
N LYS A 60 11.78 -1.25 4.68
CA LYS A 60 12.12 -0.82 3.32
C LYS A 60 11.09 0.15 2.76
N ILE A 61 9.82 -0.13 3.00
CA ILE A 61 8.71 0.74 2.59
C ILE A 61 8.85 2.11 3.24
N ILE A 62 9.08 2.14 4.54
CA ILE A 62 9.27 3.40 5.28
C ILE A 62 10.46 4.18 4.75
N LYS A 63 11.58 3.49 4.51
CA LYS A 63 12.78 4.13 3.97
C LYS A 63 12.51 4.76 2.62
N ASN A 64 11.85 4.04 1.71
CA ASN A 64 11.55 4.55 0.38
C ASN A 64 10.57 5.72 0.43
N ALA A 65 9.56 5.64 1.29
CA ALA A 65 8.61 6.74 1.47
C ALA A 65 9.30 8.00 1.97
N ASN A 66 10.24 7.85 2.91
CA ASN A 66 11.01 8.99 3.41
C ASN A 66 11.91 9.59 2.33
N GLU A 67 12.53 8.76 1.47
CA GLU A 67 13.36 9.23 0.36
C GLU A 67 12.56 10.04 -0.66
N PHE A 68 11.30 9.65 -0.90
CA PHE A 68 10.41 10.37 -1.81
C PHE A 68 9.61 11.48 -1.12
N GLU A 69 9.84 11.68 0.17
CA GLU A 69 9.13 12.69 0.98
C GLU A 69 7.61 12.48 0.99
N ILE A 70 7.19 11.23 1.00
CA ILE A 70 5.78 10.85 1.07
C ILE A 70 5.31 10.90 2.52
N ASN A 71 4.14 11.46 2.76
CA ASN A 71 3.64 11.67 4.13
C ASN A 71 2.73 10.56 4.65
N GLU A 72 2.10 9.81 3.77
CA GLU A 72 1.14 8.78 4.18
C GLU A 72 1.30 7.51 3.34
N ILE A 73 1.22 6.36 4.01
CA ILE A 73 1.26 5.05 3.38
C ILE A 73 0.00 4.29 3.76
N ASN A 74 -0.71 3.75 2.77
CA ASN A 74 -1.81 2.81 2.99
C ASN A 74 -1.42 1.46 2.43
N ILE A 75 -1.29 0.48 3.32
CA ILE A 75 -1.04 -0.90 2.95
C ILE A 75 -2.39 -1.59 2.85
N ILE A 76 -2.77 -2.00 1.65
CA ILE A 76 -4.05 -2.63 1.40
C ILE A 76 -3.92 -4.13 1.53
N THR A 77 -4.76 -4.71 2.37
CA THR A 77 -4.73 -6.14 2.72
C THR A 77 -6.08 -6.80 2.40
N ILE A 78 -6.17 -8.10 2.63
CA ILE A 78 -7.45 -8.81 2.53
C ILE A 78 -8.34 -8.48 3.73
N SER A 79 -7.82 -8.59 4.95
CA SER A 79 -8.65 -8.50 6.14
C SER A 79 -8.03 -7.74 7.32
N ASN A 80 -6.75 -7.38 7.25
CA ASN A 80 -6.09 -6.73 8.37
C ASN A 80 -6.43 -5.24 8.45
N ASN A 81 -6.67 -4.78 9.66
CA ASN A 81 -6.91 -3.36 9.94
C ASN A 81 -6.06 -2.96 11.15
N GLU A 82 -5.07 -2.11 10.93
CA GLU A 82 -4.09 -1.77 11.94
C GLU A 82 -3.48 -0.41 11.63
N LYS A 83 -2.98 0.28 12.66
CA LYS A 83 -2.20 1.51 12.49
C LYS A 83 -0.82 1.30 13.07
N ILE A 84 0.18 1.79 12.37
CA ILE A 84 1.57 1.68 12.81
C ILE A 84 2.09 3.07 13.13
N SER A 85 2.67 3.22 14.31
CA SER A 85 3.26 4.48 14.74
C SER A 85 4.61 4.70 14.08
N ASP A 86 4.80 5.86 13.48
CA ASP A 86 6.07 6.33 12.97
C ASP A 86 6.16 7.83 13.16
N PRO A 87 7.35 8.38 13.53
CA PRO A 87 7.48 9.82 13.81
C PRO A 87 7.21 10.73 12.62
N LYS A 88 7.43 10.25 11.40
CA LYS A 88 7.34 11.07 10.18
C LYS A 88 6.22 10.67 9.23
N LEU A 89 5.70 9.45 9.37
CA LEU A 89 4.76 8.88 8.42
C LEU A 89 3.48 8.45 9.10
N LYS A 90 2.39 8.66 8.41
CA LYS A 90 1.11 8.05 8.77
C LYS A 90 1.01 6.73 8.02
N ILE A 91 0.98 5.63 8.73
CA ILE A 91 0.95 4.29 8.15
C ILE A 91 -0.33 3.59 8.57
N ASN A 92 -1.17 3.25 7.59
CA ASN A 92 -2.42 2.54 7.82
C ASN A 92 -2.37 1.20 7.10
N ILE A 93 -2.86 0.17 7.77
CA ILE A 93 -3.09 -1.14 7.18
C ILE A 93 -4.59 -1.30 7.10
N ILE A 94 -5.14 -1.39 5.88
CA ILE A 94 -6.57 -1.28 5.63
C ILE A 94 -7.02 -2.44 4.74
N PRO A 95 -8.10 -3.16 5.11
CA PRO A 95 -8.64 -4.18 4.22
C PRO A 95 -9.26 -3.55 2.96
N PHE A 96 -9.14 -4.24 1.85
CA PHE A 96 -9.59 -3.74 0.55
C PHE A 96 -11.05 -3.28 0.58
N TYR A 97 -11.93 -4.07 1.19
CA TYR A 97 -13.37 -3.74 1.20
C TYR A 97 -13.65 -2.43 1.93
N GLU A 98 -12.87 -2.11 2.95
CA GLU A 98 -13.00 -0.85 3.70
C GLU A 98 -12.41 0.32 2.92
N TRP A 99 -11.24 0.10 2.33
CA TRP A 99 -10.55 1.12 1.56
C TRP A 99 -11.32 1.50 0.30
N ALA A 100 -11.90 0.52 -0.40
CA ALA A 100 -12.59 0.75 -1.67
C ALA A 100 -13.83 1.64 -1.52
N ILE A 101 -14.49 1.60 -0.36
CA ILE A 101 -15.70 2.40 -0.12
C ILE A 101 -15.44 3.74 0.56
N SER A 102 -14.19 3.99 0.92
CA SER A 102 -13.84 5.24 1.62
C SER A 102 -13.67 6.45 0.69
#